data_d8ea769364c228b65ce6080ebe0b6577
#
_entry.id   d8ea769364c228b65ce6080ebe0b6577
#
_cell.length_a   1.000
_cell.length_b   1.000
_cell.length_c   1.000
_cell.angle_alpha   90.00
_cell.angle_beta   90.00
_cell.angle_gamma   90.00
#
_symmetry.space_group_name_H-M   'P 1'
#
loop_
_entity.id
_entity.type
_entity.pdbx_description
1 polymer ?
#
loop_
_entity_poly.entity_id
_entity_poly.type
_entity_poly.pdbx_seq_one_letter_code
_entity_poly.pdbx_strand_id
1 'polypeptide(L)'
;VSLHAPTDELRDKIMPVNRKHSLEDLMAACRRYLRYAPRDYITFEYLMLDGVNDSLEMADKLIRLVRNVPCKVNLIPFNPFPGSGLFKSDRDTVLAFERRMNDAGIVTTIRKTRGDDIDAACGQLAGQVKDRTHRAIRLVRQKEEAASILNKAEEK
;
A
#
# COMPACT_ATOMS: atom_id res chain seq x y z
N VAL A 1 -6.95 -8.32 -0.23
CA VAL A 1 -7.25 -6.87 -0.19
C VAL A 1 -6.04 -6.10 0.30
N SER A 2 -5.55 -5.16 -0.51
CA SER A 2 -4.44 -4.27 -0.11
C SER A 2 -4.94 -3.23 0.90
N LEU A 3 -4.55 -3.37 2.16
CA LEU A 3 -5.00 -2.52 3.27
C LEU A 3 -3.95 -1.45 3.61
N HIS A 4 -2.75 -1.88 3.98
CA HIS A 4 -1.50 -1.13 4.20
C HIS A 4 -1.52 -0.06 5.30
N ALA A 5 -2.68 0.35 5.81
CA ALA A 5 -2.80 1.29 6.93
C ALA A 5 -4.06 1.03 7.74
N PRO A 6 -4.04 1.27 9.07
CA PRO A 6 -5.19 1.06 9.94
C PRO A 6 -6.02 2.34 10.18
N THR A 7 -5.64 3.47 9.58
CA THR A 7 -6.38 4.76 9.67
C THR A 7 -6.51 5.40 8.29
N ASP A 8 -7.57 6.17 8.07
CA ASP A 8 -7.80 6.85 6.79
C ASP A 8 -6.72 7.90 6.51
N GLU A 9 -6.27 8.65 7.54
CA GLU A 9 -5.25 9.69 7.39
C GLU A 9 -3.92 9.12 6.86
N LEU A 10 -3.53 7.95 7.35
CA LEU A 10 -2.31 7.29 6.87
C LEU A 10 -2.55 6.64 5.51
N ARG A 11 -3.72 6.01 5.34
CA ARG A 11 -4.05 5.34 4.09
C ARG A 11 -4.17 6.30 2.91
N ASP A 12 -4.68 7.51 3.12
CA ASP A 12 -4.76 8.58 2.11
C ASP A 12 -3.39 8.98 1.56
N LYS A 13 -2.35 8.87 2.40
CA LYS A 13 -0.97 9.19 2.00
C LYS A 13 -0.32 8.10 1.17
N ILE A 14 -0.54 6.82 1.54
CA ILE A 14 0.11 5.68 0.90
C ILE A 14 -0.75 5.02 -0.18
N MET A 15 -2.07 5.19 -0.11
CA MET A 15 -3.05 4.67 -1.06
C MET A 15 -4.11 5.71 -1.42
N PRO A 16 -3.88 6.58 -2.41
CA PRO A 16 -4.78 7.69 -2.74
C PRO A 16 -6.22 7.27 -3.09
N VAL A 17 -6.46 6.01 -3.45
CA VAL A 17 -7.80 5.46 -3.68
C VAL A 17 -8.69 5.53 -2.43
N ASN A 18 -8.08 5.59 -1.24
CA ASN A 18 -8.80 5.72 0.03
C ASN A 18 -9.66 7.00 0.11
N ARG A 19 -9.22 8.08 -0.52
CA ARG A 19 -9.99 9.35 -0.59
C ARG A 19 -11.38 9.18 -1.24
N LYS A 20 -11.56 8.14 -2.07
CA LYS A 20 -12.84 7.80 -2.69
C LYS A 20 -13.59 6.71 -1.93
N HIS A 21 -12.87 5.84 -1.23
CA HIS A 21 -13.39 4.66 -0.55
C HIS A 21 -12.70 4.51 0.79
N SER A 22 -13.32 5.03 1.83
CA SER A 22 -12.82 5.00 3.20
C SER A 22 -12.59 3.58 3.73
N LEU A 23 -11.86 3.46 4.82
CA LEU A 23 -11.71 2.18 5.53
C LEU A 23 -13.07 1.63 6.00
N GLU A 24 -14.01 2.49 6.38
CA GLU A 24 -15.36 2.07 6.75
C GLU A 24 -16.09 1.44 5.57
N ASP A 25 -16.07 2.07 4.40
CA ASP A 25 -16.64 1.54 3.15
C ASP A 25 -15.99 0.22 2.75
N LEU A 26 -14.66 0.14 2.87
CA LEU A 26 -13.90 -1.06 2.57
C LEU A 26 -14.31 -2.22 3.50
N MET A 27 -14.36 -1.99 4.81
CA MET A 27 -14.77 -3.01 5.77
C MET A 27 -16.25 -3.43 5.55
N ALA A 28 -17.12 -2.48 5.23
CA ALA A 28 -18.51 -2.78 4.88
C ALA A 28 -18.60 -3.64 3.60
N ALA A 29 -17.80 -3.33 2.59
CA ALA A 29 -17.72 -4.12 1.36
C ALA A 29 -17.20 -5.53 1.62
N CYS A 30 -16.16 -5.70 2.45
CA CYS A 30 -15.64 -7.01 2.86
C CYS A 30 -16.71 -7.86 3.56
N ARG A 31 -17.47 -7.27 4.50
CA ARG A 31 -18.57 -7.97 5.17
C ARG A 31 -19.70 -8.38 4.21
N ARG A 32 -20.04 -7.53 3.24
CA ARG A 32 -21.03 -7.87 2.20
C ARG A 32 -20.54 -9.01 1.32
N TYR A 33 -19.28 -8.95 0.88
CA TYR A 33 -18.65 -9.98 0.03
C TYR A 33 -18.67 -11.36 0.69
N LEU A 34 -18.34 -11.45 1.98
CA LEU A 34 -18.28 -12.70 2.72
C LEU A 34 -19.63 -13.45 2.78
N ARG A 35 -20.76 -12.77 2.57
CA ARG A 35 -22.08 -13.43 2.52
C ARG A 35 -22.25 -14.36 1.31
N TYR A 36 -21.49 -14.13 0.25
CA TYR A 36 -21.63 -14.84 -1.04
C TYR A 36 -20.29 -15.43 -1.52
N ALA A 37 -19.21 -15.20 -0.75
CA ALA A 37 -17.89 -15.62 -1.14
C ALA A 37 -17.74 -17.15 -1.02
N PRO A 38 -16.94 -17.78 -1.90
CA PRO A 38 -16.62 -19.19 -1.78
C PRO A 38 -15.66 -19.49 -0.62
N ARG A 39 -15.10 -18.46 0.03
CA ARG A 39 -14.21 -18.55 1.19
C ARG A 39 -14.77 -17.75 2.34
N ASP A 40 -14.54 -18.23 3.55
CA ASP A 40 -15.10 -17.67 4.78
C ASP A 40 -14.25 -16.56 5.39
N TYR A 41 -13.24 -16.07 4.68
CA TYR A 41 -12.33 -15.04 5.18
C TYR A 41 -11.75 -14.17 4.07
N ILE A 42 -11.34 -12.95 4.45
CA ILE A 42 -10.57 -12.02 3.63
C ILE A 42 -9.07 -12.16 3.98
N THR A 43 -8.19 -12.11 2.99
CA THR A 43 -6.77 -11.90 3.24
C THR A 43 -6.45 -10.43 3.04
N PHE A 44 -6.05 -9.75 4.12
CA PHE A 44 -5.54 -8.39 4.06
C PHE A 44 -4.03 -8.40 3.86
N GLU A 45 -3.55 -7.65 2.88
CA GLU A 45 -2.13 -7.39 2.68
C GLU A 45 -1.72 -6.10 3.39
N TYR A 46 -0.66 -6.15 4.16
CA TYR A 46 -0.16 -5.05 4.94
C TYR A 46 1.34 -4.87 4.71
N LEU A 47 1.72 -3.82 3.98
CA LEU A 47 3.10 -3.46 3.69
C LEU A 47 3.72 -2.83 4.94
N MET A 48 4.83 -3.38 5.44
CA MET A 48 5.54 -2.89 6.62
C MET A 48 6.55 -1.82 6.22
N LEU A 49 6.33 -0.60 6.70
CA LEU A 49 7.15 0.58 6.42
C LEU A 49 7.73 1.11 7.72
N ASP A 50 9.05 1.15 7.82
CA ASP A 50 9.79 1.58 9.01
C ASP A 50 9.38 2.98 9.47
N GLY A 51 9.03 3.09 10.76
CA GLY A 51 8.61 4.32 11.40
C GLY A 51 7.30 4.95 10.87
N VAL A 52 6.58 4.25 9.99
CA VAL A 52 5.35 4.77 9.35
C VAL A 52 4.11 4.02 9.84
N ASN A 53 4.10 2.70 9.71
CA ASN A 53 2.92 1.89 10.02
C ASN A 53 3.24 0.60 10.80
N ASP A 54 4.44 0.45 11.30
CA ASP A 54 4.98 -0.78 11.88
C ASP A 54 5.04 -0.81 13.42
N SER A 55 4.57 0.25 14.09
CA SER A 55 4.52 0.31 15.54
C SER A 55 3.43 -0.61 16.14
N LEU A 56 3.60 -1.01 17.41
CA LEU A 56 2.58 -1.79 18.12
C LEU A 56 1.26 -1.03 18.27
N GLU A 57 1.30 0.31 18.33
CA GLU A 57 0.09 1.13 18.30
C GLU A 57 -0.67 0.96 16.98
N MET A 58 0.04 0.88 15.86
CA MET A 58 -0.57 0.60 14.55
C MET A 58 -1.13 -0.82 14.48
N ALA A 59 -0.46 -1.81 15.10
CA ALA A 59 -1.01 -3.15 15.25
C ALA A 59 -2.35 -3.13 16.03
N ASP A 60 -2.42 -2.39 17.14
CA ASP A 60 -3.64 -2.27 17.94
C ASP A 60 -4.78 -1.58 17.17
N LYS A 61 -4.47 -0.57 16.37
CA LYS A 61 -5.46 0.07 15.48
C LYS A 61 -5.93 -0.89 14.41
N LEU A 62 -5.02 -1.68 13.82
CA LEU A 62 -5.35 -2.69 12.82
C LEU A 62 -6.24 -3.78 13.41
N ILE A 63 -5.94 -4.29 14.60
CA ILE A 63 -6.76 -5.27 15.33
C ILE A 63 -8.20 -4.74 15.50
N ARG A 64 -8.35 -3.50 15.97
CA ARG A 64 -9.68 -2.88 16.14
C ARG A 64 -10.44 -2.75 14.81
N LEU A 65 -9.73 -2.40 13.74
CA LEU A 65 -10.32 -2.21 12.42
C LEU A 65 -10.89 -3.52 11.86
N VAL A 66 -10.12 -4.61 11.95
CA VAL A 66 -10.46 -5.86 11.25
C VAL A 66 -11.24 -6.86 12.12
N ARG A 67 -11.37 -6.64 13.42
CA ARG A 67 -11.95 -7.60 14.38
C ARG A 67 -13.34 -8.15 14.02
N ASN A 68 -14.13 -7.37 13.27
CA ASN A 68 -15.49 -7.72 12.85
C ASN A 68 -15.56 -8.28 11.42
N VAL A 69 -14.42 -8.60 10.83
CA VAL A 69 -14.30 -9.20 9.51
C VAL A 69 -13.48 -10.49 9.65
N PRO A 70 -14.03 -11.66 9.40
CA PRO A 70 -13.26 -12.90 9.32
C PRO A 70 -12.09 -12.71 8.35
N CYS A 71 -10.86 -12.75 8.84
CA CYS A 71 -9.71 -12.40 8.02
C CYS A 71 -8.41 -13.08 8.45
N LYS A 72 -7.45 -13.03 7.55
CA LYS A 72 -6.03 -13.25 7.79
C LYS A 72 -5.27 -12.01 7.36
N VAL A 73 -4.12 -11.75 7.96
CA VAL A 73 -3.24 -10.65 7.59
C VAL A 73 -1.93 -11.21 7.07
N ASN A 74 -1.50 -10.72 5.93
CA ASN A 74 -0.21 -11.04 5.34
C ASN A 74 0.69 -9.80 5.41
N LEU A 75 1.67 -9.84 6.30
CA LEU A 75 2.67 -8.78 6.44
C LEU A 75 3.69 -8.90 5.30
N ILE A 76 3.90 -7.83 4.59
CA ILE A 76 4.83 -7.76 3.46
C ILE A 76 5.97 -6.82 3.84
N PRO A 77 7.18 -7.33 4.16
CA PRO A 77 8.34 -6.48 4.35
C PRO A 77 8.57 -5.62 3.11
N PHE A 78 8.75 -4.32 3.30
CA PHE A 78 9.00 -3.39 2.19
C PHE A 78 10.36 -3.71 1.55
N ASN A 79 10.41 -3.65 0.23
CA ASN A 79 11.66 -3.72 -0.52
C ASN A 79 11.98 -2.31 -1.02
N PRO A 80 12.98 -1.60 -0.42
CA PRO A 80 13.32 -0.24 -0.83
C PRO A 80 13.75 -0.17 -2.29
N PHE A 81 13.39 0.91 -2.97
CA PHE A 81 13.82 1.21 -4.33
C PHE A 81 14.26 2.67 -4.44
N PRO A 82 15.13 3.02 -5.40
CA PRO A 82 15.61 4.38 -5.58
C PRO A 82 14.46 5.38 -5.70
N GLY A 83 14.50 6.44 -4.88
CA GLY A 83 13.49 7.50 -4.89
C GLY A 83 12.23 7.22 -4.06
N SER A 84 12.11 6.06 -3.40
CA SER A 84 10.94 5.76 -2.55
C SER A 84 10.88 6.64 -1.29
N GLY A 85 12.02 7.04 -0.73
CA GLY A 85 12.10 7.75 0.55
C GLY A 85 11.56 6.95 1.76
N LEU A 86 11.29 5.65 1.56
CA LEU A 86 10.76 4.75 2.57
C LEU A 86 11.76 3.65 2.88
N PHE A 87 11.70 3.11 4.11
CA PHE A 87 12.63 2.11 4.59
C PHE A 87 11.91 0.82 4.98
N LYS A 88 12.66 -0.27 4.96
CA LYS A 88 12.21 -1.58 5.41
C LYS A 88 12.22 -1.62 6.93
N SER A 89 11.12 -2.03 7.53
CA SER A 89 11.07 -2.33 8.98
C SER A 89 12.07 -3.41 9.35
N ASP A 90 12.70 -3.26 10.51
CA ASP A 90 13.59 -4.30 11.01
C ASP A 90 12.83 -5.59 11.34
N ARG A 91 13.57 -6.69 11.42
CA ARG A 91 12.99 -8.01 11.62
C ARG A 91 12.27 -8.16 12.97
N ASP A 92 12.81 -7.56 14.01
CA ASP A 92 12.26 -7.70 15.37
C ASP A 92 10.96 -6.92 15.50
N THR A 93 10.88 -5.74 14.88
CA THR A 93 9.65 -4.94 14.76
C THR A 93 8.56 -5.73 14.01
N VAL A 94 8.89 -6.34 12.86
CA VAL A 94 7.93 -7.16 12.10
C VAL A 94 7.45 -8.36 12.90
N LEU A 95 8.35 -9.05 13.62
CA LEU A 95 8.00 -10.19 14.48
C LEU A 95 7.16 -9.77 15.70
N ALA A 96 7.44 -8.61 16.28
CA ALA A 96 6.64 -8.08 17.40
C ALA A 96 5.22 -7.73 16.93
N PHE A 97 5.10 -7.11 15.77
CA PHE A 97 3.81 -6.80 15.13
C PHE A 97 3.01 -8.08 14.84
N GLU A 98 3.64 -9.08 14.22
CA GLU A 98 3.02 -10.38 13.95
C GLU A 98 2.50 -11.04 15.23
N ARG A 99 3.34 -11.13 16.28
CA ARG A 99 2.95 -11.68 17.58
C ARG A 99 1.74 -10.96 18.15
N ARG A 100 1.77 -9.62 18.16
CA ARG A 100 0.67 -8.80 18.68
C ARG A 100 -0.65 -9.07 17.98
N MET A 101 -0.62 -9.26 16.66
CA MET A 101 -1.80 -9.63 15.86
C MET A 101 -2.30 -11.04 16.20
N ASN A 102 -1.38 -12.01 16.25
CA ASN A 102 -1.70 -13.41 16.57
C ASN A 102 -2.25 -13.56 17.99
N ASP A 103 -1.69 -12.85 18.98
CA ASP A 103 -2.17 -12.83 20.37
C ASP A 103 -3.60 -12.29 20.48
N ALA A 104 -4.01 -11.41 19.55
CA ALA A 104 -5.38 -10.93 19.43
C ALA A 104 -6.31 -11.88 18.63
N GLY A 105 -5.85 -13.06 18.26
CA GLY A 105 -6.62 -14.07 17.53
C GLY A 105 -6.72 -13.83 16.02
N ILE A 106 -5.94 -12.90 15.46
CA ILE A 106 -5.92 -12.62 14.02
C ILE A 106 -4.75 -13.36 13.40
N VAL A 107 -5.03 -14.41 12.62
CA VAL A 107 -4.01 -15.20 11.93
C VAL A 107 -3.17 -14.28 11.04
N THR A 108 -1.91 -14.13 11.39
CA THR A 108 -0.98 -13.23 10.71
C THR A 108 0.25 -14.01 10.26
N THR A 109 0.68 -13.76 9.04
CA THR A 109 1.85 -14.39 8.42
C THR A 109 2.76 -13.33 7.83
N ILE A 110 4.07 -13.62 7.81
CA ILE A 110 5.07 -12.77 7.15
C ILE A 110 5.38 -13.37 5.79
N ARG A 111 5.24 -12.57 4.74
CA ARG A 111 5.62 -12.98 3.39
C ARG A 111 7.13 -13.21 3.33
N LYS A 112 7.53 -14.43 2.99
CA LYS A 112 8.94 -14.72 2.69
C LYS A 112 9.28 -14.12 1.33
N THR A 113 10.18 -13.15 1.30
CA THR A 113 10.80 -12.68 0.06
C THR A 113 11.69 -13.82 -0.45
N ARG A 114 11.35 -14.39 -1.61
CA ARG A 114 12.24 -15.29 -2.32
C ARG A 114 13.19 -14.44 -3.15
N GLY A 115 14.45 -14.39 -2.76
CA GLY A 115 15.53 -13.71 -3.48
C GLY A 115 15.73 -12.27 -3.01
N ASP A 116 16.61 -12.07 -2.02
CA ASP A 116 17.16 -10.75 -1.70
C ASP A 116 18.05 -10.20 -2.86
N ASP A 117 18.23 -11.00 -3.92
CA ASP A 117 19.15 -10.71 -5.04
C ASP A 117 18.44 -10.33 -6.36
N ILE A 118 17.12 -10.27 -6.38
CA ILE A 118 16.37 -9.88 -7.57
C ILE A 118 15.50 -8.67 -7.22
N ASP A 119 15.69 -7.56 -7.93
CA ASP A 119 14.85 -6.35 -7.93
C ASP A 119 13.40 -6.63 -8.36
N ALA A 120 12.75 -7.59 -7.71
CA ALA A 120 11.42 -8.04 -8.02
C ALA A 120 10.40 -7.52 -7.01
N ALA A 121 10.25 -6.20 -6.89
CA ALA A 121 9.02 -5.64 -6.37
C ALA A 121 7.98 -5.61 -7.48
N CYS A 122 6.77 -6.11 -7.21
CA CYS A 122 5.63 -5.91 -8.11
C CYS A 122 5.47 -4.39 -8.33
N GLY A 123 5.71 -3.93 -9.55
CA GLY A 123 5.74 -2.50 -9.91
C GLY A 123 7.10 -1.98 -10.36
N GLN A 124 8.23 -2.56 -9.95
CA GLN A 124 9.55 -2.14 -10.42
C GLN A 124 9.86 -2.59 -11.85
N LEU A 125 9.27 -3.69 -12.29
CA LEU A 125 9.35 -4.13 -13.69
C LEU A 125 8.74 -3.12 -14.67
N ALA A 126 7.84 -2.25 -14.22
CA ALA A 126 7.27 -1.19 -15.05
C ALA A 126 8.29 -0.08 -15.38
N GLY A 127 9.32 0.13 -14.53
CA GLY A 127 10.37 1.14 -14.76
C GLY A 127 11.42 0.72 -15.81
N GLN A 128 11.54 -0.57 -16.12
CA GLN A 128 12.45 -1.09 -17.17
C GLN A 128 11.75 -1.34 -18.50
N VAL A 129 10.42 -1.33 -18.52
CA VAL A 129 9.66 -1.35 -19.77
C VAL A 129 9.77 0.04 -20.39
N LYS A 130 10.60 0.19 -21.44
CA LYS A 130 10.60 1.39 -22.29
C LYS A 130 9.15 1.67 -22.66
N ASP A 131 8.64 2.83 -22.23
CA ASP A 131 7.29 3.27 -22.58
C ASP A 131 7.17 3.35 -24.10
N ARG A 132 6.65 2.29 -24.71
CA ARG A 132 6.40 2.20 -26.16
C ARG A 132 5.29 3.14 -26.62
N THR A 133 4.54 3.73 -25.69
CA THR A 133 3.39 4.61 -26.00
C THR A 133 3.79 6.08 -26.09
N HIS A 134 5.02 6.44 -25.75
CA HIS A 134 5.53 7.82 -25.68
C HIS A 134 4.63 8.80 -24.91
N ARG A 135 3.79 8.27 -24.01
CA ARG A 135 2.80 9.07 -23.28
C ARG A 135 3.44 10.07 -22.33
N ALA A 136 4.54 9.68 -21.68
CA ALA A 136 5.31 10.57 -20.81
C ALA A 136 5.93 11.73 -21.61
N ILE A 137 6.48 11.44 -22.80
CA ILE A 137 7.07 12.45 -23.70
C ILE A 137 5.99 13.41 -24.23
N ARG A 138 4.78 12.90 -24.55
CA ARG A 138 3.65 13.75 -24.95
C ARG A 138 3.20 14.70 -23.85
N LEU A 139 3.15 14.25 -22.59
CA LEU A 139 2.75 15.08 -21.45
C LEU A 139 3.76 16.20 -21.16
N VAL A 140 5.06 15.91 -21.30
CA VAL A 140 6.13 16.91 -21.14
C VAL A 140 6.02 17.94 -22.25
N ARG A 141 5.90 17.52 -23.52
CA ARG A 141 5.73 18.43 -24.67
C ARG A 141 4.51 19.34 -24.57
N GLN A 142 3.36 18.79 -24.13
CA GLN A 142 2.15 19.59 -23.92
C GLN A 142 2.32 20.64 -22.83
N LYS A 143 3.07 20.35 -21.77
CA LYS A 143 3.39 21.32 -20.72
C LYS A 143 4.33 22.42 -21.20
N GLU A 144 5.33 22.07 -22.00
CA GLU A 144 6.26 23.03 -22.59
C GLU A 144 5.58 23.95 -23.62
N GLU A 145 4.70 23.41 -24.45
CA GLU A 145 3.91 24.20 -25.40
C GLU A 145 2.93 25.14 -24.69
N ALA A 146 2.26 24.68 -23.62
CA ALA A 146 1.38 25.53 -22.83
C ALA A 146 2.13 26.65 -22.11
N ALA A 147 3.32 26.38 -21.55
CA ALA A 147 4.17 27.39 -20.93
C ALA A 147 4.67 28.44 -21.95
N SER A 148 5.04 28.01 -23.16
CA SER A 148 5.47 28.88 -24.24
C SER A 148 4.35 29.83 -24.74
N ILE A 149 3.11 29.36 -24.74
CA ILE A 149 1.94 30.18 -25.12
C ILE A 149 1.66 31.22 -24.04
N LEU A 150 1.78 30.89 -22.77
CA LEU A 150 1.58 31.81 -21.64
C LEU A 150 2.65 32.94 -21.66
N ASN A 151 3.91 32.63 -21.85
CA ASN A 151 4.98 33.63 -21.91
C ASN A 151 4.83 34.58 -23.10
N LYS A 152 4.31 34.14 -24.25
CA LYS A 152 4.05 35.00 -25.41
C LYS A 152 2.82 35.90 -25.23
N ALA A 153 1.94 35.59 -24.29
CA ALA A 153 0.76 36.40 -23.98
C ALA A 153 1.08 37.53 -22.99
N GLU A 154 2.15 37.40 -22.19
CA GLU A 154 2.60 38.44 -21.25
C GLU A 154 3.55 39.48 -21.88
N GLU A 155 4.05 39.26 -23.10
CA GLU A 155 4.95 40.17 -23.81
C GLU A 155 4.18 41.12 -24.80
N LYS A 156 2.84 41.14 -24.75
CA LYS A 156 1.99 42.05 -25.58
C LYS A 156 1.18 43.00 -24.71
#